data_bda3d7d28818d90f1ebc22172b979076
#
_entry.id   bda3d7d28818d90f1ebc22172b979076
#
_cell.length_a   1.000
_cell.length_b   1.000
_cell.length_c   1.000
_cell.angle_alpha   90.00
_cell.angle_beta   90.00
_cell.angle_gamma   90.00
#
_symmetry.space_group_name_H-M   'P 1'
#
loop_
_entity.id
_entity.type
_entity.pdbx_description
1 polymer ?
#
loop_
_entity_poly.entity_id
_entity_poly.type
_entity_poly.pdbx_seq_one_letter_code
_entity_poly.pdbx_strand_id
1 'polypeptide(L)' 'LAKVLLRHLEEQNITPRVGACYYFHDCGLRVAKLHDGKISRIQVIRAIH' A
#
# COMPACT_ATOMS: atom_id res chain seq x y z
N LEU A 1 -2.66 4.12 -8.08
CA LEU A 1 -2.97 3.18 -7.00
C LEU A 1 -2.09 3.40 -5.77
N ALA A 2 -0.80 3.66 -5.98
CA ALA A 2 0.11 3.92 -4.87
C ALA A 2 -0.29 5.15 -4.07
N LYS A 3 -0.70 6.22 -4.75
CA LYS A 3 -1.12 7.45 -4.07
C LYS A 3 -2.38 7.24 -3.24
N VAL A 4 -3.32 6.46 -3.75
CA VAL A 4 -4.58 6.18 -3.05
C VAL A 4 -4.30 5.36 -1.80
N LEU A 5 -3.46 4.34 -1.90
CA LEU A 5 -3.11 3.53 -0.75
C LEU A 5 -2.34 4.34 0.29
N LEU A 6 -1.38 5.16 -0.16
CA LEU A 6 -0.61 5.99 0.75
C LEU A 6 -1.52 6.94 1.53
N ARG A 7 -2.46 7.57 0.85
CA ARG A 7 -3.42 8.46 1.48
C ARG A 7 -4.28 7.72 2.50
N HIS A 8 -4.73 6.53 2.16
CA HIS A 8 -5.51 5.71 3.07
C HIS A 8 -4.72 5.38 4.34
N LEU A 9 -3.45 5.01 4.20
CA LEU A 9 -2.60 4.72 5.33
C LEU A 9 -2.33 5.96 6.19
N GLU A 10 -2.16 7.11 5.57
CA GLU A 10 -1.97 8.36 6.29
C GLU A 10 -3.20 8.70 7.13
N GLU A 11 -4.39 8.49 6.59
CA GLU A 11 -5.64 8.73 7.32
C GLU A 11 -5.78 7.80 8.52
N GLN A 12 -5.22 6.60 8.44
CA GLN A 12 -5.21 5.62 9.52
C GLN A 12 -4.01 5.75 10.46
N ASN A 13 -3.13 6.73 10.21
CA ASN A 13 -1.89 6.91 10.96
C ASN A 13 -0.98 5.68 10.88
N ILE A 14 -0.97 5.02 9.74
CA ILE A 14 -0.13 3.86 9.50
C ILE A 14 1.06 4.27 8.65
N THR A 15 2.27 3.95 9.12
CA THR A 15 3.48 4.20 8.34
C THR A 15 3.73 3.02 7.41
N PRO A 16 3.80 3.25 6.08
CA PRO A 16 4.07 2.16 5.14
C PRO A 16 5.47 1.59 5.32
N ARG A 17 5.60 0.27 5.09
CA ARG A 17 6.88 -0.42 5.16
C ARG A 17 7.04 -1.36 3.97
N VAL A 18 8.28 -1.51 3.50
CA VAL A 18 8.58 -2.45 2.43
C VAL A 18 8.28 -3.87 2.92
N GLY A 19 7.58 -4.62 2.08
CA GLY A 19 7.17 -5.99 2.40
C GLY A 19 5.87 -6.09 3.16
N ALA A 20 5.31 -4.99 3.64
CA ALA A 20 4.04 -4.99 4.33
C ALA A 20 2.89 -5.20 3.36
N CYS A 21 1.89 -5.95 3.79
CA CYS A 21 0.70 -6.22 2.99
C CYS A 21 -0.50 -5.51 3.61
N TYR A 22 -1.30 -4.91 2.75
CA TYR A 22 -2.50 -4.19 3.17
C TYR A 22 -3.67 -4.60 2.30
N TYR A 23 -4.86 -4.62 2.88
CA TYR A 23 -6.09 -4.86 2.12
C TYR A 23 -6.78 -3.53 1.86
N PHE A 24 -7.09 -3.27 0.61
CA PHE A 24 -7.70 -2.02 0.20
C PHE A 24 -8.54 -2.25 -1.06
N HIS A 25 -9.81 -1.83 -1.02
CA HIS A 25 -10.75 -2.03 -2.13
C HIS A 25 -10.79 -3.48 -2.64
N ASP A 26 -10.89 -4.42 -1.69
CA ASP A 26 -10.94 -5.84 -1.99
C ASP A 26 -9.71 -6.38 -2.69
N CYS A 27 -8.60 -5.67 -2.55
CA CYS A 27 -7.32 -6.08 -3.11
C CYS A 27 -6.28 -6.25 -2.01
N GLY A 28 -5.47 -7.28 -2.13
CA GLY A 28 -4.28 -7.42 -1.32
C GLY A 28 -3.14 -6.68 -1.99
N LEU A 29 -2.57 -5.69 -1.33
CA LEU A 29 -1.50 -4.86 -1.87
C LEU A 29 -0.27 -5.00 -1.01
N ARG A 30 0.87 -5.18 -1.65
CA ARG A 30 2.16 -5.28 -0.98
C ARG A 30 3.04 -4.10 -1.38
N VAL A 31 3.61 -3.44 -0.39
CA VAL A 31 4.55 -2.36 -0.66
C VAL A 31 5.86 -2.98 -1.13
N ALA A 32 6.19 -2.75 -2.40
CA ALA A 32 7.41 -3.29 -3.01
C ALA A 32 8.60 -2.35 -2.84
N LYS A 33 8.36 -1.05 -2.83
CA LYS A 33 9.44 -0.07 -2.72
C LYS A 33 8.96 1.22 -2.09
N LEU A 34 9.80 1.83 -1.26
CA LEU A 34 9.56 3.14 -0.66
C LEU A 34 10.63 4.11 -1.13
N HIS A 35 10.26 5.39 -1.21
CA HIS A 35 11.18 6.48 -1.52
C HIS A 35 10.76 7.69 -0.68
N ASP A 36 11.68 8.19 0.15
CA ASP A 36 11.45 9.33 1.04
C ASP A 36 10.20 9.16 1.92
N GLY A 37 10.00 7.94 2.43
CA GLY A 37 8.86 7.65 3.29
C GLY A 37 7.54 7.50 2.56
N LYS A 38 7.57 7.55 1.22
CA LYS A 38 6.37 7.40 0.41
C LYS A 38 6.43 6.12 -0.42
N ILE A 39 5.26 5.57 -0.71
CA ILE A 39 5.18 4.36 -1.51
C ILE A 39 5.56 4.67 -2.95
N SER A 40 6.62 4.03 -3.43
CA SER A 40 7.11 4.19 -4.80
C SER A 40 6.57 3.11 -5.72
N ARG A 41 6.40 1.89 -5.22
CA ARG A 41 5.90 0.78 -6.01
C ARG A 41 5.03 -0.13 -5.16
N ILE A 42 3.93 -0.59 -5.75
CA ILE A 42 3.01 -1.53 -5.12
C ILE A 42 2.87 -2.75 -6.02
N GLN A 43 2.81 -3.91 -5.38
CA GLN A 43 2.51 -5.16 -6.04
C GLN A 43 1.11 -5.60 -5.65
N VAL A 44 0.26 -5.87 -6.63
CA VAL A 44 -1.05 -6.45 -6.36
C VAL A 44 -0.87 -7.94 -6.15
N ILE A 45 -1.15 -8.41 -4.94
CA ILE A 45 -0.96 -9.80 -4.57
C ILE A 45 -2.21 -10.61 -4.88
N ARG A 46 -3.36 -10.01 -4.58
CA ARG A 46 -4.62 -10.74 -4.69
C ARG A 46 -5.76 -9.75 -4.87
N ALA A 47 -6.63 -10.06 -5.83
CA ALA A 47 -7.89 -9.35 -6.01
C ALA A 47 -9.02 -10.25 -5.52
N ILE A 48 -9.93 -9.70 -4.72
CA ILE A 48 -11.08 -10.42 -4.20
C ILE A 48 -12.32 -9.91 -4.93
N HIS A 49 -13.05 -10.82 -5.51
CA HIS A 49 -14.29 -10.47 -6.22
C HIS A 49 -15.51 -10.83 -5.38
#